data_d680b5cad0a2dd4117be2544f59e6be6
#
_entry.id   d680b5cad0a2dd4117be2544f59e6be6
#
_cell.length_a   1.000
_cell.length_b   1.000
_cell.length_c   1.000
_cell.angle_alpha   90.00
_cell.angle_beta   90.00
_cell.angle_gamma   90.00
#
_symmetry.space_group_name_H-M   'P 1'
#
loop_
_entity.id
_entity.type
_entity.pdbx_description
1 polymer ?
#
loop_
_entity_poly.entity_id
_entity_poly.type
_entity_poly.pdbx_seq_one_letter_code
_entity_poly.pdbx_strand_id
1 'polypeptide(L)'
;MKKWYAKSKRPGRKQVEVKEHLCAVGELSKEYGRQLGMEKETKMAGTVHDAGKLTDKFQDVLEGNASRVDHARVSAAFLWWLLIKTSKYAGKETKEWISEKIASTNYAPILEAINAHHGTLLCYNQLKYSLLECMTAQKWLEGNEGKEVALTGEENYRALRDIFREELPDWKRIGIKNMT
;
A
#
# COMPACT_ATOMS: atom_id res chain seq x y z
N MET A 1 -9.10 17.66 11.92
CA MET A 1 -8.58 16.64 11.01
C MET A 1 -7.95 15.54 11.86
N LYS A 2 -8.25 14.26 11.61
CA LYS A 2 -7.69 13.12 12.33
C LYS A 2 -6.18 13.03 12.01
N LYS A 3 -5.37 12.74 13.02
CA LYS A 3 -3.94 12.50 12.82
C LYS A 3 -3.65 11.00 12.73
N TRP A 4 -2.83 10.63 11.78
CA TRP A 4 -2.42 9.26 11.51
C TRP A 4 -0.94 9.10 11.86
N TYR A 5 -0.60 8.16 12.74
CA TYR A 5 0.76 7.97 13.22
C TYR A 5 1.42 6.72 12.64
N ALA A 6 2.70 6.84 12.30
CA ALA A 6 3.48 5.75 11.73
C ALA A 6 4.03 4.78 12.78
N LYS A 7 4.16 5.22 14.03
CA LYS A 7 4.75 4.46 15.16
C LYS A 7 4.06 4.82 16.47
N SER A 8 4.05 3.88 17.41
CA SER A 8 3.60 4.10 18.78
C SER A 8 4.39 5.24 19.45
N LYS A 9 3.72 5.96 20.33
CA LYS A 9 4.35 7.02 21.14
C LYS A 9 5.47 6.42 22.00
N ARG A 10 6.62 7.09 22.04
CA ARG A 10 7.75 6.73 22.90
C ARG A 10 8.08 7.91 23.82
N PRO A 11 8.42 7.66 25.09
CA PRO A 11 8.84 8.72 26.01
C PRO A 11 9.99 9.54 25.41
N GLY A 12 9.89 10.87 25.51
CA GLY A 12 10.93 11.80 25.04
C GLY A 12 11.11 11.91 23.52
N ARG A 13 10.26 11.28 22.71
CA ARG A 13 10.32 11.37 21.23
C ARG A 13 9.03 11.93 20.66
N LYS A 14 9.16 12.83 19.65
CA LYS A 14 8.03 13.28 18.83
C LYS A 14 7.47 12.07 18.07
N GLN A 15 6.17 11.94 18.08
CA GLN A 15 5.48 10.92 17.27
C GLN A 15 5.51 11.35 15.80
N VAL A 16 5.84 10.41 14.91
CA VAL A 16 5.95 10.66 13.46
C VAL A 16 4.60 10.42 12.82
N GLU A 17 4.07 11.40 12.10
CA GLU A 17 2.86 11.24 11.31
C GLU A 17 3.12 10.37 10.05
N VAL A 18 2.10 9.62 9.61
CA VAL A 18 2.21 8.74 8.43
C VAL A 18 2.62 9.53 7.19
N LYS A 19 2.05 10.71 6.97
CA LYS A 19 2.41 11.55 5.81
C LYS A 19 3.88 11.98 5.81
N GLU A 20 4.42 12.39 6.96
CA GLU A 20 5.84 12.75 7.09
C GLU A 20 6.73 11.55 6.74
N HIS A 21 6.35 10.37 7.25
CA HIS A 21 7.06 9.12 6.99
C HIS A 21 7.02 8.73 5.51
N LEU A 22 5.84 8.71 4.90
CA LEU A 22 5.67 8.33 3.49
C LEU A 22 6.41 9.27 2.54
N CYS A 23 6.35 10.58 2.79
CA CYS A 23 7.09 11.57 2.00
C CYS A 23 8.61 11.35 2.12
N ALA A 24 9.12 11.19 3.34
CA ALA A 24 10.55 11.00 3.57
C ALA A 24 11.07 9.70 2.93
N VAL A 25 10.35 8.59 3.10
CA VAL A 25 10.73 7.30 2.49
C VAL A 25 10.59 7.36 0.97
N GLY A 26 9.56 8.03 0.44
CA GLY A 26 9.39 8.22 -1.00
C GLY A 26 10.56 8.96 -1.65
N GLU A 27 11.02 10.07 -1.06
CA GLU A 27 12.17 10.82 -1.60
C GLU A 27 13.48 10.04 -1.45
N LEU A 28 13.69 9.35 -0.33
CA LEU A 28 14.86 8.50 -0.15
C LEU A 28 14.89 7.34 -1.15
N SER A 29 13.76 6.67 -1.36
CA SER A 29 13.63 5.59 -2.35
C SER A 29 13.89 6.07 -3.77
N LYS A 30 13.42 7.27 -4.12
CA LYS A 30 13.70 7.92 -5.41
C LYS A 30 15.20 8.10 -5.62
N GLU A 31 15.92 8.57 -4.59
CA GLU A 31 17.36 8.81 -4.66
C GLU A 31 18.13 7.50 -4.92
N TYR A 32 17.79 6.42 -4.21
CA TYR A 32 18.37 5.10 -4.49
C TYR A 32 17.98 4.57 -5.89
N GLY A 33 16.72 4.77 -6.30
CA GLY A 33 16.23 4.35 -7.61
C GLY A 33 16.92 5.04 -8.78
N ARG A 34 17.46 6.24 -8.59
CA ARG A 34 18.19 6.99 -9.63
C ARG A 34 19.38 6.20 -10.15
N GLN A 35 20.09 5.51 -9.28
CA GLN A 35 21.25 4.69 -9.66
C GLN A 35 20.86 3.50 -10.56
N LEU A 36 19.60 3.09 -10.51
CA LEU A 36 19.04 1.97 -11.27
C LEU A 36 18.16 2.42 -12.46
N GLY A 37 18.01 3.73 -12.70
CA GLY A 37 17.07 4.26 -13.68
C GLY A 37 15.59 4.01 -13.35
N MET A 38 15.26 3.77 -12.08
CA MET A 38 13.93 3.39 -11.57
C MET A 38 13.38 4.42 -10.57
N GLU A 39 13.68 5.70 -10.76
CA GLU A 39 13.32 6.77 -9.80
C GLU A 39 11.81 6.85 -9.51
N LYS A 40 10.99 6.69 -10.55
CA LYS A 40 9.54 6.80 -10.43
C LYS A 40 8.96 5.62 -9.67
N GLU A 41 9.38 4.43 -10.04
CA GLU A 41 8.93 3.17 -9.48
C GLU A 41 9.31 3.08 -7.99
N THR A 42 10.56 3.38 -7.66
CA THR A 42 11.02 3.34 -6.28
C THR A 42 10.42 4.44 -5.42
N LYS A 43 10.25 5.65 -5.97
CA LYS A 43 9.51 6.73 -5.28
C LYS A 43 8.09 6.29 -4.95
N MET A 44 7.40 5.69 -5.90
CA MET A 44 6.04 5.19 -5.70
C MET A 44 6.01 4.11 -4.63
N ALA A 45 6.89 3.11 -4.70
CA ALA A 45 7.00 2.08 -3.68
C ALA A 45 7.18 2.69 -2.28
N GLY A 46 8.15 3.58 -2.13
CA GLY A 46 8.43 4.25 -0.85
C GLY A 46 7.29 5.12 -0.35
N THR A 47 6.55 5.80 -1.25
CA THR A 47 5.42 6.64 -0.84
C THR A 47 4.18 5.82 -0.46
N VAL A 48 4.03 4.59 -0.94
CA VAL A 48 2.82 3.78 -0.70
C VAL A 48 3.06 2.64 0.29
N HIS A 49 4.32 2.25 0.59
CA HIS A 49 4.63 1.04 1.36
C HIS A 49 3.88 0.91 2.69
N ASP A 50 3.59 2.00 3.34
CA ASP A 50 2.94 2.10 4.65
C ASP A 50 1.55 2.77 4.58
N ALA A 51 0.92 2.86 3.40
CA ALA A 51 -0.43 3.43 3.26
C ALA A 51 -1.48 2.71 4.11
N GLY A 52 -1.31 1.40 4.37
CA GLY A 52 -2.16 0.63 5.27
C GLY A 52 -2.17 1.12 6.72
N LYS A 53 -1.22 1.97 7.10
CA LYS A 53 -1.21 2.65 8.41
C LYS A 53 -2.23 3.79 8.51
N LEU A 54 -2.79 4.23 7.39
CA LEU A 54 -3.93 5.18 7.34
C LEU A 54 -5.27 4.46 7.57
N THR A 55 -5.31 3.48 8.44
CA THR A 55 -6.51 2.74 8.83
C THR A 55 -6.73 2.82 10.33
N ASP A 56 -8.00 2.91 10.76
CA ASP A 56 -8.34 2.96 12.18
C ASP A 56 -7.77 1.76 12.93
N LYS A 57 -7.86 0.58 12.33
CA LYS A 57 -7.38 -0.65 12.93
C LYS A 57 -5.87 -0.65 13.19
N PHE A 58 -5.07 -0.06 12.30
CA PHE A 58 -3.64 0.11 12.57
C PHE A 58 -3.39 1.12 13.70
N GLN A 59 -4.18 2.20 13.78
CA GLN A 59 -4.05 3.17 14.87
C GLN A 59 -4.43 2.54 16.22
N ASP A 60 -5.44 1.68 16.26
CA ASP A 60 -5.81 0.91 17.45
C ASP A 60 -4.66 0.02 17.94
N VAL A 61 -3.88 -0.58 17.02
CA VAL A 61 -2.65 -1.32 17.37
C VAL A 61 -1.61 -0.41 18.03
N LEU A 62 -1.43 0.81 17.54
CA LEU A 62 -0.47 1.77 18.13
C LEU A 62 -0.87 2.22 19.53
N GLU A 63 -2.17 2.24 19.80
CA GLU A 63 -2.76 2.59 21.11
C GLU A 63 -2.84 1.39 22.07
N GLY A 64 -2.56 0.19 21.58
CA GLY A 64 -2.66 -1.05 22.38
C GLY A 64 -4.08 -1.63 22.48
N ASN A 65 -5.02 -1.11 21.66
CA ASN A 65 -6.42 -1.52 21.67
C ASN A 65 -6.71 -2.70 20.71
N ALA A 66 -5.75 -3.09 19.88
CA ALA A 66 -5.86 -4.20 18.93
C ALA A 66 -4.57 -5.00 18.83
N SER A 67 -4.70 -6.24 18.33
CA SER A 67 -3.58 -7.10 17.97
C SER A 67 -2.86 -6.59 16.72
N ARG A 68 -1.67 -7.16 16.45
CA ARG A 68 -0.89 -6.82 15.24
C ARG A 68 -1.68 -7.09 13.97
N VAL A 69 -1.71 -6.08 13.06
CA VAL A 69 -2.37 -6.17 11.75
C VAL A 69 -1.36 -6.14 10.61
N ASP A 70 -1.71 -6.74 9.47
CA ASP A 70 -0.91 -6.75 8.26
C ASP A 70 -1.21 -5.51 7.41
N HIS A 71 -0.52 -4.41 7.69
CA HIS A 71 -0.65 -3.18 6.91
C HIS A 71 0.17 -3.20 5.61
N ALA A 72 1.20 -4.05 5.52
CA ALA A 72 2.03 -4.19 4.33
C ALA A 72 1.23 -4.74 3.14
N ARG A 73 0.49 -5.82 3.37
CA ARG A 73 -0.41 -6.41 2.38
C ARG A 73 -1.49 -5.41 1.93
N VAL A 74 -2.08 -4.68 2.87
CA VAL A 74 -3.05 -3.62 2.55
C VAL A 74 -2.43 -2.55 1.66
N SER A 75 -1.21 -2.12 1.95
CA SER A 75 -0.50 -1.12 1.14
C SER A 75 -0.24 -1.61 -0.28
N ALA A 76 0.21 -2.86 -0.44
CA ALA A 76 0.42 -3.47 -1.76
C ALA A 76 -0.89 -3.63 -2.53
N ALA A 77 -1.96 -4.11 -1.89
CA ALA A 77 -3.28 -4.22 -2.48
C ALA A 77 -3.86 -2.85 -2.85
N PHE A 78 -3.63 -1.83 -2.03
CA PHE A 78 -4.03 -0.45 -2.31
C PHE A 78 -3.32 0.11 -3.55
N LEU A 79 -2.01 -0.07 -3.67
CA LEU A 79 -1.30 0.34 -4.88
C LEU A 79 -1.84 -0.38 -6.10
N TRP A 80 -2.03 -1.69 -6.03
CA TRP A 80 -2.59 -2.47 -7.13
C TRP A 80 -3.98 -1.99 -7.53
N TRP A 81 -4.85 -1.74 -6.55
CA TRP A 81 -6.18 -1.17 -6.78
C TRP A 81 -6.10 0.22 -7.47
N LEU A 82 -5.20 1.10 -7.01
CA LEU A 82 -4.96 2.40 -7.65
C LEU A 82 -4.52 2.26 -9.11
N LEU A 83 -3.58 1.34 -9.40
CA LEU A 83 -3.09 1.07 -10.75
C LEU A 83 -4.24 0.63 -11.67
N ILE A 84 -5.10 -0.27 -11.20
CA ILE A 84 -6.28 -0.72 -11.95
C ILE A 84 -7.22 0.45 -12.23
N LYS A 85 -7.63 1.19 -11.19
CA LYS A 85 -8.64 2.26 -11.31
C LYS A 85 -8.14 3.50 -12.06
N THR A 86 -6.83 3.66 -12.22
CA THR A 86 -6.24 4.76 -13.00
C THR A 86 -5.84 4.35 -14.41
N SER A 87 -5.91 3.08 -14.75
CA SER A 87 -5.59 2.60 -16.10
C SER A 87 -6.64 3.06 -17.12
N LYS A 88 -6.23 3.15 -18.40
CA LYS A 88 -7.15 3.48 -19.51
C LYS A 88 -8.22 2.41 -19.75
N TYR A 89 -8.12 1.30 -19.07
CA TYR A 89 -9.05 0.17 -19.15
C TYR A 89 -9.97 0.09 -17.93
N ALA A 90 -9.99 1.12 -17.08
CA ALA A 90 -10.85 1.15 -15.91
C ALA A 90 -12.33 0.95 -16.34
N GLY A 91 -12.98 -0.07 -15.78
CA GLY A 91 -14.36 -0.47 -16.10
C GLY A 91 -14.51 -1.55 -17.17
N LYS A 92 -13.40 -2.05 -17.76
CA LYS A 92 -13.40 -3.15 -18.75
C LYS A 92 -12.64 -4.37 -18.26
N GLU A 93 -12.22 -4.38 -17.01
CA GLU A 93 -11.31 -5.37 -16.48
C GLU A 93 -12.02 -6.66 -16.07
N THR A 94 -11.59 -7.79 -16.62
CA THR A 94 -11.70 -9.04 -15.88
C THR A 94 -10.52 -9.12 -14.89
N LYS A 95 -10.71 -9.85 -13.79
CA LYS A 95 -9.66 -10.06 -12.78
C LYS A 95 -8.41 -10.71 -13.40
N GLU A 96 -8.62 -11.59 -14.37
CA GLU A 96 -7.56 -12.30 -15.11
C GLU A 96 -6.72 -11.34 -15.93
N TRP A 97 -7.38 -10.46 -16.71
CA TRP A 97 -6.71 -9.49 -17.58
C TRP A 97 -5.82 -8.52 -16.78
N ILE A 98 -6.35 -8.00 -15.65
CA ILE A 98 -5.60 -7.11 -14.76
C ILE A 98 -4.34 -7.80 -14.25
N SER A 99 -4.47 -9.07 -13.84
CA SER A 99 -3.37 -9.85 -13.32
C SER A 99 -2.26 -10.03 -14.33
N GLU A 100 -2.60 -10.39 -15.57
CA GLU A 100 -1.64 -10.58 -16.66
C GLU A 100 -0.92 -9.27 -17.02
N LYS A 101 -1.64 -8.15 -17.03
CA LYS A 101 -1.06 -6.85 -17.34
C LYS A 101 -0.08 -6.38 -16.28
N ILE A 102 -0.39 -6.57 -14.99
CA ILE A 102 0.54 -6.24 -13.91
C ILE A 102 1.77 -7.13 -13.95
N ALA A 103 1.63 -8.42 -14.29
CA ALA A 103 2.76 -9.34 -14.44
C ALA A 103 3.71 -8.95 -15.58
N SER A 104 3.19 -8.36 -16.65
CA SER A 104 3.98 -7.91 -17.81
C SER A 104 4.64 -6.55 -17.61
N THR A 105 4.50 -5.92 -16.45
CA THR A 105 5.02 -4.60 -16.14
C THR A 105 6.05 -4.64 -15.01
N ASN A 106 6.79 -3.54 -14.81
CA ASN A 106 7.74 -3.39 -13.69
C ASN A 106 7.06 -3.30 -12.32
N TYR A 107 5.74 -3.47 -12.22
CA TYR A 107 5.00 -3.28 -10.95
C TYR A 107 4.95 -4.52 -10.08
N ALA A 108 5.06 -5.72 -10.63
CA ALA A 108 5.07 -6.93 -9.83
C ALA A 108 6.19 -6.91 -8.76
N PRO A 109 7.45 -6.56 -9.10
CA PRO A 109 8.50 -6.41 -8.09
C PRO A 109 8.22 -5.31 -7.05
N ILE A 110 7.56 -4.22 -7.46
CA ILE A 110 7.21 -3.12 -6.55
C ILE A 110 6.13 -3.57 -5.56
N LEU A 111 5.08 -4.22 -6.06
CA LEU A 111 4.01 -4.77 -5.22
C LEU A 111 4.56 -5.79 -4.23
N GLU A 112 5.49 -6.63 -4.68
CA GLU A 112 6.16 -7.61 -3.83
C GLU A 112 7.04 -6.94 -2.78
N ALA A 113 7.82 -5.94 -3.15
CA ALA A 113 8.65 -5.19 -2.20
C ALA A 113 7.80 -4.52 -1.11
N ILE A 114 6.64 -3.95 -1.47
CA ILE A 114 5.70 -3.38 -0.52
C ILE A 114 5.09 -4.46 0.37
N ASN A 115 4.64 -5.57 -0.22
CA ASN A 115 4.02 -6.68 0.54
C ASN A 115 5.01 -7.30 1.54
N ALA A 116 6.27 -7.43 1.14
CA ALA A 116 7.29 -8.17 1.89
C ALA A 116 8.13 -7.30 2.85
N HIS A 117 7.89 -5.97 2.94
CA HIS A 117 8.77 -5.10 3.75
C HIS A 117 8.79 -5.42 5.25
N HIS A 118 7.87 -6.24 5.74
CA HIS A 118 7.84 -6.82 7.09
C HIS A 118 7.73 -8.35 7.10
N GLY A 119 7.95 -9.00 5.97
CA GLY A 119 7.69 -10.42 5.84
C GLY A 119 8.60 -11.13 4.84
N THR A 120 8.08 -12.21 4.28
CA THR A 120 8.77 -13.06 3.30
C THR A 120 8.31 -12.71 1.89
N LEU A 121 9.23 -12.77 0.93
CA LEU A 121 8.90 -12.69 -0.48
C LEU A 121 7.99 -13.86 -0.88
N LEU A 122 6.95 -13.54 -1.64
CA LEU A 122 6.02 -14.51 -2.19
C LEU A 122 6.39 -14.77 -3.67
N CYS A 123 6.06 -15.94 -4.19
CA CYS A 123 6.07 -16.07 -5.64
C CYS A 123 4.90 -15.27 -6.24
N TYR A 124 5.02 -14.90 -7.52
CA TYR A 124 4.04 -14.02 -8.17
C TYR A 124 2.59 -14.50 -8.04
N ASN A 125 2.34 -15.79 -8.19
CA ASN A 125 0.98 -16.34 -8.06
C ASN A 125 0.44 -16.19 -6.63
N GLN A 126 1.26 -16.43 -5.62
CA GLN A 126 0.88 -16.24 -4.21
C GLN A 126 0.57 -14.77 -3.91
N LEU A 127 1.43 -13.84 -4.39
CA LEU A 127 1.19 -12.41 -4.26
C LEU A 127 -0.13 -12.02 -4.91
N LYS A 128 -0.35 -12.42 -6.16
CA LYS A 128 -1.59 -12.16 -6.91
C LYS A 128 -2.83 -12.59 -6.14
N TYR A 129 -2.86 -13.84 -5.66
CA TYR A 129 -4.00 -14.34 -4.88
C TYR A 129 -4.18 -13.57 -3.58
N SER A 130 -3.11 -13.30 -2.85
CA SER A 130 -3.13 -12.53 -1.62
C SER A 130 -3.71 -11.11 -1.81
N LEU A 131 -3.32 -10.42 -2.89
CA LEU A 131 -3.84 -9.08 -3.19
C LEU A 131 -5.30 -9.11 -3.65
N LEU A 132 -5.69 -10.11 -4.46
CA LEU A 132 -7.09 -10.31 -4.87
C LEU A 132 -8.00 -10.55 -3.66
N GLU A 133 -7.58 -11.40 -2.73
CA GLU A 133 -8.32 -11.64 -1.50
C GLU A 133 -8.55 -10.35 -0.72
N CYS A 134 -7.51 -9.54 -0.51
CA CYS A 134 -7.65 -8.25 0.16
C CYS A 134 -8.68 -7.34 -0.54
N MET A 135 -8.69 -7.30 -1.88
CA MET A 135 -9.59 -6.42 -2.63
C MET A 135 -11.03 -6.90 -2.68
N THR A 136 -11.27 -8.20 -2.59
CA THR A 136 -12.59 -8.81 -2.83
C THR A 136 -13.27 -9.31 -1.56
N ALA A 137 -12.53 -9.55 -0.48
CA ALA A 137 -13.09 -10.05 0.76
C ALA A 137 -14.00 -9.00 1.42
N GLN A 138 -15.18 -9.43 1.85
CA GLN A 138 -16.09 -8.60 2.65
C GLN A 138 -15.86 -8.76 4.16
N LYS A 139 -15.06 -9.76 4.55
CA LYS A 139 -14.72 -10.07 5.95
C LYS A 139 -13.21 -10.07 6.12
N TRP A 140 -12.78 -9.85 7.34
CA TRP A 140 -11.39 -9.98 7.76
C TRP A 140 -10.86 -11.37 7.41
N LEU A 141 -9.79 -11.40 6.64
CA LEU A 141 -9.03 -12.61 6.42
C LEU A 141 -8.03 -12.75 7.57
N GLU A 142 -8.06 -13.88 8.24
CA GLU A 142 -6.95 -14.30 9.09
C GLU A 142 -5.74 -14.50 8.17
N GLY A 143 -4.71 -13.68 8.33
CA GLY A 143 -3.47 -13.85 7.57
C GLY A 143 -2.84 -15.21 7.90
N ASN A 144 -2.10 -15.76 6.96
CA ASN A 144 -1.28 -16.97 7.13
C ASN A 144 -0.24 -16.79 8.24
N GLU A 145 -0.50 -16.73 9.45
CA GLU A 145 0.33 -16.56 10.65
C GLU A 145 -0.46 -15.88 11.78
N GLY A 146 -1.81 -15.88 11.72
CA GLY A 146 -2.64 -15.25 12.76
C GLY A 146 -2.61 -13.71 12.75
N LYS A 147 -2.12 -13.08 11.67
CA LYS A 147 -2.17 -11.63 11.50
C LYS A 147 -3.45 -11.24 10.79
N GLU A 148 -4.23 -10.41 11.42
CA GLU A 148 -5.42 -9.83 10.83
C GLU A 148 -5.04 -8.77 9.78
N VAL A 149 -5.70 -8.79 8.59
CA VAL A 149 -5.51 -7.78 7.57
C VAL A 149 -6.21 -6.49 7.99
N ALA A 150 -5.53 -5.35 7.89
CA ALA A 150 -6.05 -4.07 8.37
C ALA A 150 -7.28 -3.58 7.59
N LEU A 151 -7.44 -4.00 6.33
CA LEU A 151 -8.50 -3.53 5.45
C LEU A 151 -8.78 -4.53 4.33
N THR A 152 -10.05 -4.76 4.00
CA THR A 152 -10.50 -5.58 2.88
C THR A 152 -11.71 -4.95 2.17
N GLY A 153 -11.95 -5.32 0.91
CA GLY A 153 -13.10 -4.89 0.12
C GLY A 153 -12.93 -3.55 -0.59
N GLU A 154 -13.52 -3.42 -1.78
CA GLU A 154 -13.33 -2.28 -2.69
C GLU A 154 -13.77 -0.94 -2.08
N GLU A 155 -14.86 -0.91 -1.33
CA GLU A 155 -15.37 0.32 -0.72
C GLU A 155 -14.36 0.91 0.28
N ASN A 156 -13.70 0.05 1.04
CA ASN A 156 -12.69 0.45 1.98
C ASN A 156 -11.44 1.01 1.29
N TYR A 157 -11.06 0.48 0.12
CA TYR A 157 -9.96 1.03 -0.68
C TYR A 157 -10.31 2.40 -1.27
N ARG A 158 -11.58 2.67 -1.59
CA ARG A 158 -12.04 4.02 -1.96
C ARG A 158 -11.88 5.01 -0.80
N ALA A 159 -12.30 4.62 0.39
CA ALA A 159 -12.13 5.44 1.59
C ALA A 159 -10.64 5.70 1.89
N LEU A 160 -9.81 4.66 1.83
CA LEU A 160 -8.35 4.78 2.01
C LEU A 160 -7.73 5.73 0.97
N ARG A 161 -8.18 5.67 -0.30
CA ARG A 161 -7.74 6.62 -1.34
C ARG A 161 -8.05 8.06 -0.97
N ASP A 162 -9.22 8.33 -0.42
CA ASP A 162 -9.63 9.69 -0.10
C ASP A 162 -8.80 10.23 1.08
N ILE A 163 -8.56 9.42 2.11
CA ILE A 163 -7.62 9.74 3.20
C ILE A 163 -6.20 9.96 2.65
N PHE A 164 -5.72 9.07 1.79
CA PHE A 164 -4.39 9.16 1.19
C PHE A 164 -4.21 10.44 0.38
N ARG A 165 -5.25 10.89 -0.32
CA ARG A 165 -5.25 12.15 -1.09
C ARG A 165 -5.22 13.38 -0.18
N GLU A 166 -5.91 13.36 0.94
CA GLU A 166 -5.89 14.44 1.92
C GLU A 166 -4.52 14.57 2.59
N GLU A 167 -3.93 13.44 2.97
CA GLU A 167 -2.62 13.38 3.63
C GLU A 167 -1.46 13.70 2.66
N LEU A 168 -1.58 13.34 1.38
CA LEU A 168 -0.57 13.48 0.35
C LEU A 168 -1.14 14.22 -0.88
N PRO A 169 -1.35 15.55 -0.82
CA PRO A 169 -1.99 16.31 -1.91
C PRO A 169 -1.22 16.22 -3.24
N ASP A 170 0.09 16.01 -3.20
CA ASP A 170 0.94 15.79 -4.38
C ASP A 170 0.99 14.33 -4.88
N TRP A 171 0.10 13.44 -4.37
CA TRP A 171 0.08 12.03 -4.73
C TRP A 171 0.05 11.76 -6.25
N LYS A 172 -0.52 12.67 -7.04
CA LYS A 172 -0.55 12.58 -8.51
C LYS A 172 0.86 12.67 -9.14
N ARG A 173 1.81 13.29 -8.45
CA ARG A 173 3.21 13.41 -8.89
C ARG A 173 4.04 12.16 -8.61
N ILE A 174 3.48 11.18 -7.89
CA ILE A 174 4.12 9.88 -7.63
C ILE A 174 4.22 9.02 -8.91
N GLY A 175 3.58 9.45 -10.00
CA GLY A 175 3.69 8.79 -11.31
C GLY A 175 2.58 7.79 -11.62
N ILE A 176 1.62 7.56 -10.74
CA ILE A 176 0.52 6.58 -10.92
C ILE A 176 -0.32 6.89 -12.18
N LYS A 177 -0.41 8.16 -12.61
CA LYS A 177 -1.18 8.55 -13.81
C LYS A 177 -0.49 8.25 -15.15
N ASN A 178 0.82 8.05 -15.17
CA ASN A 178 1.60 7.93 -16.42
C ASN A 178 1.94 6.48 -16.77
N MET A 179 1.19 5.55 -16.22
CA MET A 179 1.48 4.13 -16.27
C MET A 179 0.59 3.36 -17.25
N THR A 180 0.05 4.09 -18.22
CA THR A 180 -0.78 3.53 -19.30
C THR A 180 -0.01 3.42 -20.61
#